data_f6fc89c70358c1fb36ebed68a48fec0e
#
_entry.id   f6fc89c70358c1fb36ebed68a48fec0e
#
_cell.length_a   1.000
_cell.length_b   1.000
_cell.length_c   1.000
_cell.angle_alpha   90.00
_cell.angle_beta   90.00
_cell.angle_gamma   90.00
#
_symmetry.space_group_name_H-M   'P 1'
#
loop_
_entity.id
_entity.type
_entity.pdbx_description
1 polymer ?
#
loop_
_entity_poly.entity_id
_entity_poly.type
_entity_poly.pdbx_seq_one_letter_code
_entity_poly.pdbx_strand_id
1 'polypeptide(L)'
;MKKLTLLVAGLLSLGSVHADEGMWTLYNLPQPVFQAMQSEGFTLPQDMLYGAPNAISNTVVNFSGFCSGVVVSPDGLVFTNHHCGFGAINAHSTVEHDYMLNGFYAKDFSEELPNENMFVQFMKKQEDITDRVNTLIAGKNADKTAEILDSLTNAMTAEAKKIDKSFHVEIDPFYEGNKYYATTYQVFNDLRLVFTVPKSMGKFGGETDNWMWPRQTCDFSVFRIYADPKTNGPAEYSKDNVPYHPAHW
;
A
#
# COMPACT_ATOMS: atom_id res chain seq x y z
N MET A 1 -26.99 16.97 -48.36
CA MET A 1 -26.35 17.98 -47.53
C MET A 1 -26.61 17.77 -46.03
N LYS A 2 -27.84 17.62 -45.55
CA LYS A 2 -28.12 17.42 -44.11
C LYS A 2 -27.46 16.20 -43.44
N LYS A 3 -27.26 15.09 -44.17
CA LYS A 3 -26.60 13.88 -43.65
C LYS A 3 -25.08 14.04 -43.52
N LEU A 4 -24.46 14.84 -44.38
CA LEU A 4 -23.03 15.14 -44.31
C LEU A 4 -22.73 16.10 -43.15
N THR A 5 -23.59 17.05 -42.90
CA THR A 5 -23.47 18.02 -41.78
C THR A 5 -23.58 17.30 -40.41
N LEU A 6 -24.46 16.28 -40.28
CA LEU A 6 -24.57 15.47 -39.08
C LEU A 6 -23.32 14.58 -38.84
N LEU A 7 -22.71 14.06 -39.92
CA LEU A 7 -21.47 13.27 -39.82
C LEU A 7 -20.27 14.14 -39.40
N VAL A 8 -20.16 15.34 -39.94
CA VAL A 8 -19.11 16.30 -39.56
C VAL A 8 -19.31 16.81 -38.13
N ALA A 9 -20.57 17.07 -37.70
CA ALA A 9 -20.85 17.46 -36.33
C ALA A 9 -20.53 16.32 -35.32
N GLY A 10 -20.80 15.07 -35.70
CA GLY A 10 -20.44 13.88 -34.90
C GLY A 10 -18.92 13.65 -34.79
N LEU A 11 -18.16 13.99 -35.84
CA LEU A 11 -16.69 13.92 -35.82
C LEU A 11 -16.04 15.06 -35.04
N LEU A 12 -16.68 16.24 -34.98
CA LEU A 12 -16.21 17.37 -34.19
C LEU A 12 -16.52 17.25 -32.69
N SER A 13 -17.47 16.38 -32.33
CA SER A 13 -17.77 16.07 -30.93
C SER A 13 -16.88 14.96 -30.35
N LEU A 14 -15.99 14.39 -31.13
CA LEU A 14 -14.83 13.64 -30.64
C LEU A 14 -13.78 14.65 -30.14
N GLY A 15 -14.19 15.53 -29.23
CA GLY A 15 -13.26 16.28 -28.40
C GLY A 15 -12.29 15.28 -27.81
N SER A 16 -11.01 15.51 -27.97
CA SER A 16 -9.95 14.72 -27.38
C SER A 16 -10.27 14.50 -25.90
N VAL A 17 -10.76 13.30 -25.57
CA VAL A 17 -10.81 12.86 -24.19
C VAL A 17 -9.34 12.69 -23.80
N HIS A 18 -8.78 13.73 -23.20
CA HIS A 18 -7.48 13.63 -22.56
C HIS A 18 -7.73 12.91 -21.25
N ALA A 19 -7.31 11.65 -21.16
CA ALA A 19 -7.11 11.00 -19.89
C ALA A 19 -5.72 11.44 -19.39
N ASP A 20 -5.64 11.84 -18.14
CA ASP A 20 -4.34 12.06 -17.52
C ASP A 20 -3.58 10.74 -17.45
N GLU A 21 -2.36 10.72 -17.96
CA GLU A 21 -1.56 9.50 -18.07
C GLU A 21 -0.46 9.49 -17.01
N GLY A 22 -0.11 8.29 -16.57
CA GLY A 22 1.05 8.00 -15.76
C GLY A 22 0.72 7.61 -14.32
N MET A 23 1.60 6.79 -13.75
CA MET A 23 1.68 6.52 -12.32
C MET A 23 2.92 7.25 -11.78
N TRP A 24 2.69 8.38 -11.15
CA TRP A 24 3.76 9.22 -10.63
C TRP A 24 4.08 8.86 -9.18
N THR A 25 5.35 8.70 -8.87
CA THR A 25 5.79 8.53 -7.49
C THR A 25 5.67 9.83 -6.73
N LEU A 26 5.15 9.78 -5.50
CA LEU A 26 5.04 10.98 -4.64
C LEU A 26 6.41 11.54 -4.28
N TYR A 27 7.42 10.68 -4.17
CA TYR A 27 8.81 11.04 -3.89
C TYR A 27 9.38 12.10 -4.86
N ASN A 28 9.05 11.99 -6.14
CA ASN A 28 9.57 12.90 -7.18
C ASN A 28 8.45 13.28 -8.15
N LEU A 29 7.37 13.85 -7.62
CA LEU A 29 6.24 14.30 -8.42
C LEU A 29 6.66 15.51 -9.28
N PRO A 30 6.61 15.39 -10.62
CA PRO A 30 7.00 16.48 -11.50
C PRO A 30 6.12 17.72 -11.34
N GLN A 31 6.71 18.92 -11.41
CA GLN A 31 5.97 20.18 -11.28
C GLN A 31 4.81 20.34 -12.26
N PRO A 32 4.94 19.96 -13.55
CA PRO A 32 3.78 20.02 -14.47
C PRO A 32 2.60 19.14 -14.03
N VAL A 33 2.89 17.95 -13.46
CA VAL A 33 1.85 17.04 -12.92
C VAL A 33 1.18 17.68 -11.70
N PHE A 34 1.97 18.22 -10.77
CA PHE A 34 1.43 18.90 -9.60
C PHE A 34 0.57 20.12 -9.98
N GLN A 35 0.98 20.91 -10.98
CA GLN A 35 0.20 22.03 -11.53
C GLN A 35 -1.11 21.55 -12.17
N ALA A 36 -1.08 20.42 -12.90
CA ALA A 36 -2.31 19.82 -13.45
C ALA A 36 -3.27 19.41 -12.31
N MET A 37 -2.77 18.75 -11.26
CA MET A 37 -3.58 18.43 -10.08
C MET A 37 -4.22 19.68 -9.46
N GLN A 38 -3.48 20.78 -9.37
CA GLN A 38 -4.00 22.05 -8.84
C GLN A 38 -5.09 22.63 -9.75
N SER A 39 -4.97 22.51 -11.07
CA SER A 39 -5.99 22.97 -12.02
C SER A 39 -7.30 22.18 -11.90
N GLU A 40 -7.21 20.91 -11.49
CA GLU A 40 -8.36 20.04 -11.19
C GLU A 40 -8.90 20.22 -9.76
N GLY A 41 -8.38 21.18 -8.99
CA GLY A 41 -8.90 21.55 -7.67
C GLY A 41 -8.13 20.97 -6.49
N PHE A 42 -6.94 20.38 -6.70
CA PHE A 42 -6.08 19.97 -5.59
C PHE A 42 -5.49 21.19 -4.87
N THR A 43 -5.72 21.30 -3.57
CA THR A 43 -5.40 22.51 -2.78
C THR A 43 -4.27 22.30 -1.76
N LEU A 44 -3.86 21.06 -1.50
CA LEU A 44 -2.78 20.80 -0.55
C LEU A 44 -1.41 21.17 -1.12
N PRO A 45 -0.47 21.64 -0.28
CA PRO A 45 0.93 21.81 -0.68
C PRO A 45 1.55 20.47 -1.11
N GLN A 46 2.53 20.50 -1.99
CA GLN A 46 3.17 19.28 -2.52
C GLN A 46 3.85 18.45 -1.42
N ASP A 47 4.46 19.09 -0.44
CA ASP A 47 5.12 18.43 0.71
C ASP A 47 4.13 17.67 1.62
N MET A 48 2.85 18.04 1.59
CA MET A 48 1.80 17.29 2.27
C MET A 48 1.48 15.95 1.60
N LEU A 49 1.89 15.74 0.36
CA LEU A 49 1.83 14.42 -0.28
C LEU A 49 2.99 13.55 0.19
N TYR A 50 4.21 14.11 0.20
CA TYR A 50 5.43 13.42 0.59
C TYR A 50 6.46 14.43 1.10
N GLY A 51 7.15 14.11 2.20
CA GLY A 51 8.29 14.87 2.72
C GLY A 51 8.00 15.66 3.98
N ALA A 52 6.80 16.18 4.18
CA ALA A 52 6.43 16.80 5.45
C ALA A 52 6.25 15.73 6.56
N PRO A 53 6.50 16.08 7.84
CA PRO A 53 6.27 15.15 8.95
C PRO A 53 4.84 14.58 8.99
N ASN A 54 3.85 15.39 8.61
CA ASN A 54 2.44 15.02 8.54
C ASN A 54 1.94 14.75 7.11
N ALA A 55 2.84 14.36 6.20
CA ALA A 55 2.48 14.01 4.84
C ALA A 55 1.55 12.79 4.80
N ILE A 56 0.63 12.77 3.83
CA ILE A 56 -0.32 11.67 3.60
C ILE A 56 0.42 10.34 3.41
N SER A 57 1.58 10.34 2.74
CA SER A 57 2.41 9.16 2.56
C SER A 57 2.80 8.46 3.87
N ASN A 58 2.81 9.17 5.01
CA ASN A 58 3.15 8.59 6.32
C ASN A 58 2.01 7.78 6.94
N THR A 59 0.79 7.86 6.39
CA THR A 59 -0.38 7.10 6.85
C THR A 59 -0.66 5.88 5.99
N VAL A 60 -0.09 5.83 4.79
CA VAL A 60 -0.23 4.71 3.86
C VAL A 60 0.80 3.64 4.19
N VAL A 61 0.36 2.39 4.21
CA VAL A 61 1.23 1.24 4.47
C VAL A 61 1.18 0.24 3.33
N ASN A 62 2.31 -0.40 3.07
CA ASN A 62 2.33 -1.66 2.36
C ASN A 62 1.80 -2.73 3.31
N PHE A 63 0.75 -3.44 2.89
CA PHE A 63 0.07 -4.45 3.67
C PHE A 63 0.52 -5.84 3.22
N SER A 64 1.39 -6.45 4.00
CA SER A 64 1.93 -7.81 3.80
C SER A 64 2.63 -8.03 2.45
N GLY A 65 3.14 -6.97 1.81
CA GLY A 65 3.90 -7.06 0.56
C GLY A 65 3.06 -7.18 -0.72
N PHE A 66 1.73 -7.28 -0.62
CA PHE A 66 0.86 -7.51 -1.79
C PHE A 66 -0.36 -6.59 -1.86
N CYS A 67 -0.66 -5.84 -0.80
CA CYS A 67 -1.77 -4.91 -0.74
C CYS A 67 -1.33 -3.56 -0.17
N SER A 68 -2.25 -2.61 -0.20
CA SER A 68 -2.12 -1.31 0.48
C SER A 68 -3.11 -1.21 1.63
N GLY A 69 -2.75 -0.45 2.65
CA GLY A 69 -3.63 -0.07 3.74
C GLY A 69 -3.44 1.39 4.11
N VAL A 70 -4.33 1.92 4.91
CA VAL A 70 -4.24 3.27 5.46
C VAL A 70 -4.51 3.25 6.96
N VAL A 71 -3.64 3.92 7.71
CA VAL A 71 -3.81 4.11 9.16
C VAL A 71 -4.84 5.21 9.38
N VAL A 72 -5.89 4.92 10.15
CA VAL A 72 -7.08 5.80 10.29
C VAL A 72 -7.41 6.15 11.73
N SER A 73 -6.56 5.80 12.70
CA SER A 73 -6.80 6.13 14.11
C SER A 73 -5.52 6.35 14.89
N PRO A 74 -5.60 7.07 16.03
CA PRO A 74 -4.47 7.25 16.94
C PRO A 74 -4.01 5.94 17.61
N ASP A 75 -4.82 4.88 17.52
CA ASP A 75 -4.54 3.55 18.09
C ASP A 75 -4.23 2.52 17.01
N GLY A 76 -3.64 2.94 15.90
CA GLY A 76 -3.08 2.07 14.88
C GLY A 76 -4.07 1.22 14.07
N LEU A 77 -5.35 1.63 13.95
CA LEU A 77 -6.29 0.96 13.05
C LEU A 77 -5.86 1.14 11.59
N VAL A 78 -5.87 0.03 10.85
CA VAL A 78 -5.54 -0.02 9.42
C VAL A 78 -6.76 -0.50 8.64
N PHE A 79 -7.21 0.30 7.68
CA PHE A 79 -8.20 -0.10 6.70
C PHE A 79 -7.50 -0.67 5.48
N THR A 80 -7.99 -1.82 5.01
CA THR A 80 -7.56 -2.46 3.77
C THR A 80 -8.74 -3.19 3.14
N ASN A 81 -8.55 -3.79 1.96
CA ASN A 81 -9.60 -4.54 1.30
C ASN A 81 -9.90 -5.87 2.01
N HIS A 82 -11.15 -6.35 1.91
CA HIS A 82 -11.54 -7.68 2.40
C HIS A 82 -10.71 -8.79 1.74
N HIS A 83 -10.49 -8.70 0.43
CA HIS A 83 -9.68 -9.69 -0.27
C HIS A 83 -8.21 -9.71 0.17
N CYS A 84 -7.68 -8.58 0.67
CA CYS A 84 -6.34 -8.52 1.27
C CYS A 84 -6.29 -9.24 2.63
N GLY A 85 -7.36 -9.15 3.43
CA GLY A 85 -7.51 -9.85 4.70
C GLY A 85 -8.00 -11.30 4.58
N PHE A 86 -8.35 -11.78 3.37
CA PHE A 86 -9.04 -13.04 3.17
C PHE A 86 -8.31 -14.24 3.79
N GLY A 87 -7.01 -14.32 3.64
CA GLY A 87 -6.19 -15.39 4.21
C GLY A 87 -6.25 -15.44 5.73
N ALA A 88 -6.15 -14.27 6.38
CA ALA A 88 -6.26 -14.13 7.83
C ALA A 88 -7.67 -14.52 8.32
N ILE A 89 -8.71 -13.99 7.68
CA ILE A 89 -10.10 -14.28 8.03
C ILE A 89 -10.37 -15.79 7.94
N ASN A 90 -9.89 -16.43 6.86
CA ASN A 90 -10.03 -17.88 6.67
C ASN A 90 -9.24 -18.68 7.71
N ALA A 91 -8.04 -18.26 8.08
CA ALA A 91 -7.22 -18.95 9.08
C ALA A 91 -7.87 -18.94 10.48
N HIS A 92 -8.61 -17.89 10.81
CA HIS A 92 -9.36 -17.79 12.06
C HIS A 92 -10.75 -18.42 12.02
N SER A 93 -11.26 -18.77 10.83
CA SER A 93 -12.58 -19.39 10.70
C SER A 93 -12.55 -20.86 11.07
N THR A 94 -13.46 -21.27 11.94
CA THR A 94 -13.69 -22.67 12.35
C THR A 94 -15.16 -23.04 12.14
N VAL A 95 -15.52 -24.31 12.38
CA VAL A 95 -16.92 -24.73 12.31
C VAL A 95 -17.78 -24.03 13.36
N GLU A 96 -17.21 -23.74 14.55
CA GLU A 96 -17.89 -23.06 15.66
C GLU A 96 -17.91 -21.53 15.48
N HIS A 97 -16.90 -21.00 14.80
CA HIS A 97 -16.71 -19.56 14.58
C HIS A 97 -16.37 -19.28 13.10
N ASP A 98 -17.38 -19.40 12.26
CA ASP A 98 -17.20 -19.16 10.81
C ASP A 98 -17.23 -17.66 10.50
N TYR A 99 -16.07 -17.03 10.63
CA TYR A 99 -15.90 -15.59 10.32
C TYR A 99 -16.01 -15.28 8.83
N MET A 100 -15.73 -16.27 7.97
CA MET A 100 -15.98 -16.13 6.54
C MET A 100 -17.47 -16.00 6.22
N LEU A 101 -18.31 -16.75 6.90
CA LEU A 101 -19.77 -16.72 6.70
C LEU A 101 -20.43 -15.56 7.45
N ASN A 102 -20.03 -15.30 8.69
CA ASN A 102 -20.75 -14.42 9.61
C ASN A 102 -20.11 -13.03 9.78
N GLY A 103 -18.87 -12.85 9.29
CA GLY A 103 -18.05 -11.70 9.63
C GLY A 103 -17.46 -11.80 11.04
N PHE A 104 -16.67 -10.81 11.41
CA PHE A 104 -16.05 -10.71 12.72
C PHE A 104 -16.00 -9.26 13.19
N TYR A 105 -16.14 -9.06 14.48
CA TYR A 105 -15.95 -7.76 15.14
C TYR A 105 -15.43 -7.98 16.57
N ALA A 106 -14.20 -7.50 16.82
CA ALA A 106 -13.64 -7.45 18.16
C ALA A 106 -14.27 -6.28 18.94
N LYS A 107 -14.85 -6.56 20.12
CA LYS A 107 -15.48 -5.53 20.96
C LYS A 107 -14.46 -4.73 21.75
N ASP A 108 -13.33 -5.34 22.02
CA ASP A 108 -12.19 -4.72 22.71
C ASP A 108 -10.87 -5.33 22.24
N PHE A 109 -9.75 -4.79 22.70
CA PHE A 109 -8.41 -5.21 22.29
C PHE A 109 -8.08 -6.68 22.62
N SER A 110 -8.73 -7.28 23.62
CA SER A 110 -8.48 -8.67 24.00
C SER A 110 -9.11 -9.68 23.06
N GLU A 111 -10.12 -9.26 22.29
CA GLU A 111 -10.79 -10.08 21.27
C GLU A 111 -10.12 -9.97 19.89
N GLU A 112 -9.19 -9.03 19.70
CA GLU A 112 -8.49 -8.86 18.40
C GLU A 112 -7.59 -10.05 18.09
N LEU A 113 -7.71 -10.60 16.88
CA LEU A 113 -7.10 -11.87 16.50
C LEU A 113 -5.70 -11.65 15.88
N PRO A 114 -4.63 -12.16 16.52
CA PRO A 114 -3.27 -12.03 15.99
C PRO A 114 -3.08 -12.86 14.72
N ASN A 115 -2.33 -12.34 13.76
CA ASN A 115 -2.09 -13.00 12.50
C ASN A 115 -0.61 -13.35 12.34
N GLU A 116 -0.33 -14.64 12.21
CA GLU A 116 1.00 -15.11 11.87
C GLU A 116 1.35 -14.73 10.41
N ASN A 117 2.61 -14.37 10.18
CA ASN A 117 3.13 -14.03 8.85
C ASN A 117 2.48 -12.84 8.15
N MET A 118 1.75 -12.01 8.89
CA MET A 118 1.24 -10.72 8.38
C MET A 118 2.01 -9.57 9.02
N PHE A 119 2.22 -8.54 8.22
CA PHE A 119 2.95 -7.36 8.66
C PHE A 119 2.45 -6.11 7.91
N VAL A 120 2.81 -4.96 8.42
CA VAL A 120 2.68 -3.71 7.67
C VAL A 120 4.02 -3.00 7.59
N GLN A 121 4.23 -2.30 6.49
CA GLN A 121 5.47 -1.57 6.23
C GLN A 121 5.13 -0.09 6.02
N PHE A 122 5.74 0.78 6.84
CA PHE A 122 5.70 2.22 6.64
C PHE A 122 6.90 2.66 5.83
N MET A 123 6.67 3.34 4.73
CA MET A 123 7.74 3.94 3.94
C MET A 123 8.41 5.06 4.75
N LYS A 124 9.70 4.94 4.98
CA LYS A 124 10.52 5.94 5.69
C LYS A 124 11.33 6.80 4.74
N LYS A 125 11.80 6.22 3.64
CA LYS A 125 12.63 6.90 2.66
C LYS A 125 12.52 6.20 1.30
N GLN A 126 12.54 6.96 0.22
CA GLN A 126 12.70 6.44 -1.13
C GLN A 126 13.83 7.19 -1.83
N GLU A 127 14.65 6.49 -2.63
CA GLU A 127 15.81 7.02 -3.34
C GLU A 127 15.84 6.51 -4.78
N ASP A 128 16.11 7.39 -5.73
CA ASP A 128 16.43 6.98 -7.12
C ASP A 128 17.87 6.44 -7.15
N ILE A 129 18.01 5.15 -7.42
CA ILE A 129 19.30 4.46 -7.53
C ILE A 129 19.56 3.95 -8.96
N THR A 130 18.85 4.49 -9.94
CA THR A 130 18.88 4.04 -11.34
C THR A 130 20.27 3.96 -11.91
N ASP A 131 21.09 5.01 -11.76
CA ASP A 131 22.46 5.03 -12.30
C ASP A 131 23.35 3.97 -11.65
N ARG A 132 23.19 3.75 -10.34
CA ARG A 132 23.92 2.70 -9.60
C ARG A 132 23.55 1.33 -10.11
N VAL A 133 22.26 1.04 -10.26
CA VAL A 133 21.77 -0.25 -10.77
C VAL A 133 22.25 -0.45 -12.19
N ASN A 134 22.03 0.51 -13.09
CA ASN A 134 22.43 0.40 -14.51
C ASN A 134 23.93 0.13 -14.67
N THR A 135 24.77 0.73 -13.82
CA THR A 135 26.22 0.48 -13.83
C THR A 135 26.53 -0.98 -13.46
N LEU A 136 25.82 -1.55 -12.50
CA LEU A 136 26.07 -2.91 -12.00
C LEU A 136 25.56 -3.99 -12.96
N ILE A 137 24.42 -3.75 -13.63
CA ILE A 137 23.78 -4.75 -14.50
C ILE A 137 24.19 -4.62 -15.98
N ALA A 138 24.98 -3.62 -16.36
CA ALA A 138 25.40 -3.41 -17.74
C ALA A 138 25.99 -4.69 -18.36
N GLY A 139 25.41 -5.14 -19.47
CA GLY A 139 25.85 -6.34 -20.19
C GLY A 139 25.60 -7.66 -19.47
N LYS A 140 24.78 -7.69 -18.42
CA LYS A 140 24.40 -8.91 -17.71
C LYS A 140 23.12 -9.50 -18.30
N ASN A 141 22.98 -10.83 -18.19
CA ASN A 141 21.71 -11.52 -18.48
C ASN A 141 20.72 -11.37 -17.30
N ALA A 142 19.47 -11.83 -17.50
CA ALA A 142 18.41 -11.70 -16.52
C ALA A 142 18.75 -12.33 -15.16
N ASP A 143 19.28 -13.57 -15.17
CA ASP A 143 19.62 -14.29 -13.93
C ASP A 143 20.69 -13.54 -13.13
N LYS A 144 21.73 -13.06 -13.81
CA LYS A 144 22.81 -12.31 -13.15
C LYS A 144 22.33 -10.93 -12.68
N THR A 145 21.39 -10.33 -13.38
CA THR A 145 20.75 -9.09 -12.95
C THR A 145 19.97 -9.30 -11.66
N ALA A 146 19.17 -10.37 -11.56
CA ALA A 146 18.45 -10.71 -10.33
C ALA A 146 19.39 -10.91 -9.14
N GLU A 147 20.45 -11.72 -9.30
CA GLU A 147 21.47 -11.92 -8.24
C GLU A 147 22.11 -10.60 -7.77
N ILE A 148 22.40 -9.69 -8.70
CA ILE A 148 22.99 -8.38 -8.38
C ILE A 148 21.99 -7.53 -7.59
N LEU A 149 20.71 -7.48 -8.00
CA LEU A 149 19.67 -6.74 -7.30
C LEU A 149 19.45 -7.29 -5.90
N ASP A 150 19.37 -8.60 -5.73
CA ASP A 150 19.25 -9.25 -4.42
C ASP A 150 20.43 -8.92 -3.51
N SER A 151 21.66 -9.01 -4.05
CA SER A 151 22.86 -8.66 -3.30
C SER A 151 22.85 -7.20 -2.87
N LEU A 152 22.44 -6.28 -3.76
CA LEU A 152 22.35 -4.86 -3.48
C LEU A 152 21.28 -4.58 -2.42
N THR A 153 20.10 -5.19 -2.54
CA THR A 153 19.00 -5.11 -1.56
C THR A 153 19.44 -5.55 -0.18
N ASN A 154 20.12 -6.71 -0.10
CA ASN A 154 20.65 -7.23 1.16
C ASN A 154 21.71 -6.29 1.79
N ALA A 155 22.61 -5.74 0.97
CA ALA A 155 23.62 -4.79 1.44
C ALA A 155 22.97 -3.50 1.97
N MET A 156 22.01 -2.93 1.24
CA MET A 156 21.29 -1.72 1.67
C MET A 156 20.44 -1.97 2.91
N THR A 157 19.78 -3.13 3.03
CA THR A 157 19.06 -3.53 4.24
C THR A 157 20.01 -3.67 5.44
N ALA A 158 21.19 -4.26 5.27
CA ALA A 158 22.17 -4.37 6.34
C ALA A 158 22.63 -2.98 6.84
N GLU A 159 22.82 -2.02 5.95
CA GLU A 159 23.14 -0.62 6.33
C GLU A 159 21.97 0.05 7.04
N ALA A 160 20.74 -0.10 6.53
CA ALA A 160 19.54 0.47 7.15
C ALA A 160 19.32 -0.08 8.58
N LYS A 161 19.55 -1.39 8.80
CA LYS A 161 19.45 -2.04 10.12
C LYS A 161 20.46 -1.56 11.16
N LYS A 162 21.52 -0.86 10.76
CA LYS A 162 22.41 -0.18 11.70
C LYS A 162 21.76 1.06 12.33
N ILE A 163 20.79 1.66 11.64
CA ILE A 163 20.02 2.82 12.12
C ILE A 163 18.85 2.33 12.97
N ASP A 164 18.06 1.39 12.45
CA ASP A 164 16.94 0.77 13.14
C ASP A 164 16.82 -0.70 12.70
N LYS A 165 16.81 -1.63 13.66
CA LYS A 165 16.73 -3.08 13.37
C LYS A 165 15.46 -3.50 12.64
N SER A 166 14.39 -2.71 12.72
CA SER A 166 13.12 -2.92 12.03
C SER A 166 13.12 -2.45 10.58
N PHE A 167 14.21 -1.81 10.12
CA PHE A 167 14.29 -1.33 8.74
C PHE A 167 14.59 -2.47 7.77
N HIS A 168 13.90 -2.41 6.64
CA HIS A 168 14.09 -3.27 5.48
C HIS A 168 14.12 -2.41 4.22
N VAL A 169 14.93 -2.78 3.24
CA VAL A 169 15.01 -2.07 1.96
C VAL A 169 14.48 -2.98 0.86
N GLU A 170 13.66 -2.43 -0.01
CA GLU A 170 13.22 -3.05 -1.25
C GLU A 170 13.72 -2.24 -2.44
N ILE A 171 14.14 -2.90 -3.51
CA ILE A 171 14.56 -2.26 -4.77
C ILE A 171 13.60 -2.69 -5.86
N ASP A 172 12.79 -1.73 -6.32
CA ASP A 172 11.75 -1.97 -7.31
C ASP A 172 12.08 -1.32 -8.65
N PRO A 173 11.89 -2.06 -9.77
CA PRO A 173 11.91 -1.49 -11.10
C PRO A 173 10.61 -0.73 -11.35
N PHE A 174 10.73 0.50 -11.84
CA PHE A 174 9.63 1.34 -12.29
C PHE A 174 9.74 1.60 -13.79
N TYR A 175 8.59 1.88 -14.42
CA TYR A 175 8.53 2.23 -15.84
C TYR A 175 9.25 1.19 -16.71
N GLU A 176 8.89 -0.08 -16.55
CA GLU A 176 9.47 -1.22 -17.27
C GLU A 176 11.00 -1.36 -17.09
N GLY A 177 11.52 -0.96 -15.93
CA GLY A 177 12.95 -1.04 -15.62
C GLY A 177 13.76 0.17 -16.10
N ASN A 178 13.11 1.25 -16.55
CA ASN A 178 13.79 2.50 -16.88
C ASN A 178 14.23 3.28 -15.65
N LYS A 179 13.64 2.97 -14.48
CA LYS A 179 14.00 3.54 -13.19
C LYS A 179 14.08 2.43 -12.12
N TYR A 180 14.95 2.64 -11.15
CA TYR A 180 15.07 1.80 -9.97
C TYR A 180 15.01 2.66 -8.72
N TYR A 181 14.08 2.36 -7.85
CA TYR A 181 13.95 3.03 -6.56
C TYR A 181 14.27 2.06 -5.42
N ALA A 182 15.12 2.53 -4.48
CA ALA A 182 15.32 1.86 -3.21
C ALA A 182 14.39 2.48 -2.17
N THR A 183 13.48 1.71 -1.62
CA THR A 183 12.55 2.15 -0.59
C THR A 183 12.91 1.51 0.75
N THR A 184 13.17 2.33 1.76
CA THR A 184 13.39 1.88 3.13
C THR A 184 12.06 1.87 3.86
N TYR A 185 11.67 0.71 4.37
CA TYR A 185 10.47 0.50 5.16
C TYR A 185 10.79 0.23 6.62
N GLN A 186 9.87 0.64 7.51
CA GLN A 186 9.82 0.17 8.88
C GLN A 186 8.71 -0.88 9.00
N VAL A 187 9.05 -2.07 9.49
CA VAL A 187 8.18 -3.25 9.47
C VAL A 187 7.62 -3.53 10.85
N PHE A 188 6.30 -3.64 10.96
CA PHE A 188 5.58 -4.05 12.16
C PHE A 188 4.98 -5.44 11.93
N ASN A 189 5.33 -6.41 12.76
CA ASN A 189 4.96 -7.82 12.60
C ASN A 189 3.75 -8.24 13.46
N ASP A 190 3.35 -7.48 14.49
CA ASP A 190 2.14 -7.76 15.26
C ASP A 190 0.95 -7.01 14.67
N LEU A 191 0.22 -7.70 13.78
CA LEU A 191 -0.96 -7.20 13.10
C LEU A 191 -2.16 -8.06 13.46
N ARG A 192 -3.22 -7.46 14.02
CA ARG A 192 -4.39 -8.19 14.49
C ARG A 192 -5.65 -7.82 13.73
N LEU A 193 -6.49 -8.84 13.43
CA LEU A 193 -7.78 -8.63 12.79
C LEU A 193 -8.77 -8.06 13.81
N VAL A 194 -9.39 -6.95 13.46
CA VAL A 194 -10.36 -6.21 14.27
C VAL A 194 -11.77 -6.39 13.74
N PHE A 195 -11.92 -6.33 12.43
CA PHE A 195 -13.24 -6.39 11.80
C PHE A 195 -13.16 -6.94 10.38
N THR A 196 -14.16 -7.71 10.03
CA THR A 196 -14.45 -8.08 8.64
C THR A 196 -15.92 -8.30 8.42
N VAL A 197 -16.42 -7.93 7.26
CA VAL A 197 -17.76 -8.30 6.81
C VAL A 197 -17.82 -9.77 6.41
N PRO A 198 -19.03 -10.41 6.37
CA PRO A 198 -19.22 -11.70 5.74
C PRO A 198 -18.71 -11.70 4.29
N LYS A 199 -18.16 -12.83 3.84
CA LYS A 199 -17.70 -13.01 2.44
C LYS A 199 -18.77 -12.66 1.40
N SER A 200 -20.06 -12.93 1.72
CA SER A 200 -21.20 -12.59 0.85
C SER A 200 -21.35 -11.09 0.61
N MET A 201 -20.82 -10.25 1.50
CA MET A 201 -20.76 -8.79 1.36
C MET A 201 -19.39 -8.32 0.83
N GLY A 202 -18.30 -8.84 1.39
CA GLY A 202 -16.94 -8.49 1.01
C GLY A 202 -16.57 -8.90 -0.41
N LYS A 203 -17.25 -9.91 -0.95
CA LYS A 203 -17.10 -10.38 -2.33
C LYS A 203 -18.47 -10.55 -2.99
N PHE A 204 -19.34 -9.54 -2.85
CA PHE A 204 -20.68 -9.57 -3.43
C PHE A 204 -20.61 -9.65 -4.96
N GLY A 205 -21.47 -10.54 -5.52
CA GLY A 205 -21.52 -10.76 -6.96
C GLY A 205 -20.38 -11.62 -7.52
N GLY A 206 -19.43 -12.05 -6.68
CA GLY A 206 -18.31 -12.89 -7.11
C GLY A 206 -17.50 -12.27 -8.23
N GLU A 207 -17.36 -10.94 -8.23
CA GLU A 207 -16.65 -10.23 -9.28
C GLU A 207 -15.21 -10.75 -9.42
N THR A 208 -14.74 -10.71 -10.64
CA THR A 208 -13.40 -11.13 -11.00
C THR A 208 -12.47 -9.96 -11.28
N ASP A 209 -13.02 -8.73 -11.32
CA ASP A 209 -12.30 -7.52 -11.69
C ASP A 209 -12.56 -6.39 -10.67
N ASN A 210 -11.49 -5.91 -10.04
CA ASN A 210 -11.53 -4.76 -9.14
C ASN A 210 -11.90 -3.44 -9.84
N TRP A 211 -11.84 -3.40 -11.16
CA TRP A 211 -12.08 -2.21 -11.97
C TRP A 211 -13.50 -2.15 -12.54
N MET A 212 -14.36 -3.12 -12.20
CA MET A 212 -15.76 -3.07 -12.61
C MET A 212 -16.50 -1.89 -11.95
N TRP A 213 -17.27 -1.19 -12.76
CA TRP A 213 -18.17 -0.14 -12.32
C TRP A 213 -19.58 -0.37 -12.86
N PRO A 214 -20.65 -0.17 -12.07
CA PRO A 214 -20.62 0.14 -10.63
C PRO A 214 -20.26 -1.08 -9.76
N ARG A 215 -19.56 -0.81 -8.64
CA ARG A 215 -19.30 -1.83 -7.62
C ARG A 215 -20.33 -1.73 -6.49
N GLN A 216 -20.77 -2.89 -6.02
CA GLN A 216 -21.71 -3.02 -4.90
C GLN A 216 -21.13 -3.89 -3.78
N THR A 217 -19.86 -4.24 -3.85
CA THR A 217 -19.18 -5.04 -2.84
C THR A 217 -18.69 -4.16 -1.70
N CYS A 218 -18.79 -4.66 -0.47
CA CYS A 218 -18.20 -4.05 0.73
C CYS A 218 -16.81 -4.65 0.98
N ASP A 219 -15.90 -4.37 0.04
CA ASP A 219 -14.56 -4.95 0.01
C ASP A 219 -13.62 -4.22 0.97
N PHE A 220 -13.88 -4.36 2.29
CA PHE A 220 -12.96 -3.84 3.28
C PHE A 220 -12.84 -4.76 4.50
N SER A 221 -11.69 -4.68 5.17
CA SER A 221 -11.40 -5.28 6.46
C SER A 221 -10.56 -4.31 7.31
N VAL A 222 -10.57 -4.51 8.60
CA VAL A 222 -9.88 -3.65 9.56
C VAL A 222 -8.92 -4.48 10.38
N PHE A 223 -7.70 -4.00 10.46
CA PHE A 223 -6.66 -4.55 11.30
C PHE A 223 -6.16 -3.50 12.29
N ARG A 224 -5.38 -3.91 13.27
CA ARG A 224 -4.66 -3.02 14.16
C ARG A 224 -3.21 -3.42 14.27
N ILE A 225 -2.34 -2.43 14.21
CA ILE A 225 -0.91 -2.57 14.45
C ILE A 225 -0.69 -2.56 15.96
N TYR A 226 0.12 -3.50 16.44
CA TYR A 226 0.59 -3.57 17.81
C TYR A 226 2.10 -3.30 17.87
N ALA A 227 2.54 -2.75 18.98
CA ALA A 227 3.89 -2.27 19.20
C ALA A 227 4.41 -2.65 20.60
N ASP A 228 5.71 -2.59 20.78
CA ASP A 228 6.34 -2.70 22.09
C ASP A 228 5.83 -1.59 23.03
N PRO A 229 5.36 -1.93 24.24
CA PRO A 229 4.74 -0.96 25.14
C PRO A 229 5.68 0.11 25.69
N LYS A 230 7.00 -0.08 25.61
CA LYS A 230 8.00 0.87 26.14
C LYS A 230 8.50 1.83 25.08
N THR A 231 8.60 1.35 23.84
CA THR A 231 9.21 2.11 22.75
C THR A 231 8.20 2.63 21.73
N ASN A 232 6.96 2.09 21.73
CA ASN A 232 5.96 2.28 20.66
C ASN A 232 6.53 1.90 19.28
N GLY A 233 7.54 1.05 19.26
CA GLY A 233 8.24 0.59 18.06
C GLY A 233 7.82 -0.82 17.63
N PRO A 234 8.30 -1.25 16.46
CA PRO A 234 8.06 -2.60 15.98
C PRO A 234 8.50 -3.69 16.95
N ALA A 235 7.66 -4.72 17.09
CA ALA A 235 7.93 -5.89 17.90
C ALA A 235 7.37 -7.14 17.24
N GLU A 236 7.95 -8.28 17.58
CA GLU A 236 7.32 -9.57 17.31
C GLU A 236 6.06 -9.74 18.17
N TYR A 237 5.16 -10.62 17.74
CA TYR A 237 3.93 -10.86 18.51
C TYR A 237 4.22 -11.16 19.97
N SER A 238 3.54 -10.43 20.85
CA SER A 238 3.48 -10.69 22.28
C SER A 238 2.11 -10.30 22.82
N LYS A 239 1.65 -11.01 23.86
CA LYS A 239 0.44 -10.63 24.59
C LYS A 239 0.57 -9.29 25.30
N ASP A 240 1.79 -8.88 25.59
CA ASP A 240 2.10 -7.63 26.29
C ASP A 240 2.17 -6.43 25.35
N ASN A 241 2.16 -6.67 24.03
CA ASN A 241 2.15 -5.58 23.04
C ASN A 241 0.85 -4.77 23.16
N VAL A 242 0.97 -3.48 22.90
CA VAL A 242 -0.13 -2.52 22.96
C VAL A 242 -0.43 -1.95 21.57
N PRO A 243 -1.61 -1.39 21.33
CA PRO A 243 -1.90 -0.68 20.09
C PRO A 243 -0.81 0.34 19.76
N TYR A 244 -0.35 0.32 18.51
CA TYR A 244 0.62 1.29 18.01
C TYR A 244 0.01 2.70 17.97
N HIS A 245 0.72 3.68 18.47
CA HIS A 245 0.32 5.09 18.40
C HIS A 245 1.10 5.81 17.30
N PRO A 246 0.55 5.92 16.08
CA PRO A 246 1.20 6.63 14.98
C PRO A 246 1.25 8.14 15.27
N ALA A 247 2.28 8.81 14.75
CA ALA A 247 2.36 10.26 14.84
C ALA A 247 1.30 10.97 13.99
N HIS A 248 0.81 10.29 12.94
CA HIS A 248 -0.19 10.79 11.98
C HIS A 248 -1.10 9.66 11.51
N TRP A 249 -2.38 9.96 11.27
CA TRP A 249 -3.42 9.06 10.77
C TRP A 249 -4.46 9.84 9.95
#